data_7c03bc035d3fa323af1dfc8ada39142f
#
_entry.id   7c03bc035d3fa323af1dfc8ada39142f
#
_cell.length_a   1.000
_cell.length_b   1.000
_cell.length_c   1.000
_cell.angle_alpha   90.00
_cell.angle_beta   90.00
_cell.angle_gamma   90.00
#
_symmetry.space_group_name_H-M   'P 1'
#
loop_
_entity.id
_entity.type
_entity.pdbx_description
1 polymer ?
#
loop_
_entity_poly.entity_id
_entity_poly.type
_entity_poly.pdbx_seq_one_letter_code
_entity_poly.pdbx_strand_id
1 'polypeptide(L)'
;KMKNIAVCIMAAWWFAACGNPVTSPERVDEWPDIYPDYIGVTIPATIAPMNFNCIGGAYERVDVTVTGGKSGEMHVNDKIVSFPQDAWQELLEENKGDSLLFTVCIRKDGEWKQYRSFPMYVSPYPIDYGVVYRKLAPGYEVYSKMGIYERDLSSFEERSLLENTMVPGMCLNCHAFNKTNPDHLSLHIRGKNGGTLMQIDGKREMLDTKTDSTLSAGVYPYWHPSGKFIAYSVNNTRQSFHAVKDERVEVLDLESDVLIYHPETHELLLSPLLQKKEVFETFPVFSPDGRKLYFCAAEAKPIPAEYKEIRYSLCSIDFNPEDGTFGETIDTLVNAAA
;
A
#
# COMPACT_ATOMS: atom_id res chain seq x y z
N LYS A 1 67.99 6.34 -3.82
CA LYS A 1 66.77 5.51 -3.79
C LYS A 1 65.96 5.94 -2.56
N MET A 2 65.01 6.83 -2.79
CA MET A 2 64.03 7.26 -1.75
C MET A 2 62.76 6.44 -1.96
N LYS A 3 62.33 5.72 -0.96
CA LYS A 3 61.04 5.00 -0.94
C LYS A 3 59.99 5.97 -0.44
N ASN A 4 59.01 6.29 -1.30
CA ASN A 4 57.82 7.02 -0.94
C ASN A 4 56.90 6.06 -0.18
N ILE A 5 56.67 6.35 1.09
CA ILE A 5 55.63 5.73 1.93
C ILE A 5 54.39 6.61 1.74
N ALA A 6 53.39 6.10 1.02
CA ALA A 6 52.06 6.71 0.97
C ALA A 6 51.34 6.37 2.28
N VAL A 7 51.12 7.36 3.13
CA VAL A 7 50.27 7.26 4.30
C VAL A 7 48.83 7.53 3.82
N CYS A 8 48.01 6.48 3.78
CA CYS A 8 46.57 6.64 3.64
C CYS A 8 45.99 7.19 4.94
N ILE A 9 45.67 8.47 4.94
CA ILE A 9 44.86 9.07 6.01
C ILE A 9 43.41 8.74 5.72
N MET A 10 42.85 7.78 6.44
CA MET A 10 41.37 7.60 6.50
C MET A 10 40.83 8.79 7.27
N ALA A 11 40.21 9.72 6.53
CA ALA A 11 39.44 10.79 7.12
C ALA A 11 38.11 10.19 7.62
N ALA A 12 38.01 9.97 8.92
CA ALA A 12 36.73 9.73 9.55
C ALA A 12 35.94 11.03 9.52
N TRP A 13 34.94 11.10 8.66
CA TRP A 13 33.99 12.18 8.63
C TRP A 13 33.00 12.02 9.78
N TRP A 14 33.20 12.81 10.82
CA TRP A 14 32.24 12.91 11.92
C TRP A 14 31.13 13.86 11.45
N PHE A 15 29.97 13.31 11.14
CA PHE A 15 28.78 14.13 10.99
C PHE A 15 28.34 14.60 12.38
N ALA A 16 28.58 15.86 12.69
CA ALA A 16 28.12 16.50 13.92
C ALA A 16 26.61 16.73 13.86
N ALA A 17 25.80 15.77 14.30
CA ALA A 17 24.44 16.03 14.74
C ALA A 17 24.50 16.90 16.02
N CYS A 18 23.61 17.87 16.16
CA CYS A 18 23.62 18.89 17.20
C CYS A 18 23.53 18.32 18.61
N GLY A 19 24.62 18.34 19.35
CA GLY A 19 24.69 18.04 20.78
C GLY A 19 25.53 16.80 21.12
N ASN A 20 26.11 16.76 22.30
CA ASN A 20 26.76 15.57 22.83
C ASN A 20 25.71 14.62 23.42
N PRO A 21 25.89 13.29 23.31
CA PRO A 21 25.03 12.31 23.96
C PRO A 21 24.89 12.57 25.47
N VAL A 22 23.73 12.22 26.00
CA VAL A 22 23.44 12.38 27.43
C VAL A 22 24.44 11.57 28.27
N THR A 23 25.08 12.22 29.23
CA THR A 23 26.01 11.59 30.13
C THR A 23 25.34 11.26 31.47
N SER A 24 25.46 10.01 31.91
CA SER A 24 24.98 9.52 33.21
C SER A 24 23.46 9.65 33.45
N PRO A 25 22.61 9.22 32.51
CA PRO A 25 21.16 9.14 32.74
C PRO A 25 20.81 8.08 33.78
N GLU A 26 19.70 8.24 34.48
CA GLU A 26 19.10 7.15 35.27
C GLU A 26 18.66 6.02 34.31
N ARG A 27 19.11 4.78 34.59
CA ARG A 27 18.71 3.62 33.78
C ARG A 27 17.45 3.00 34.33
N VAL A 28 16.44 2.83 33.46
CA VAL A 28 15.18 2.14 33.79
C VAL A 28 15.07 0.86 32.96
N ASP A 29 14.55 -0.20 33.56
CA ASP A 29 14.36 -1.50 32.89
C ASP A 29 12.96 -1.57 32.24
N GLU A 30 12.65 -0.56 31.41
CA GLU A 30 11.40 -0.42 30.68
C GLU A 30 11.68 -0.14 29.20
N TRP A 31 10.79 -0.56 28.32
CA TRP A 31 10.84 -0.16 26.91
C TRP A 31 10.42 1.30 26.77
N PRO A 32 11.03 2.06 25.84
CA PRO A 32 10.53 3.40 25.53
C PRO A 32 9.15 3.30 24.89
N ASP A 33 8.24 4.15 25.34
CA ASP A 33 6.89 4.27 24.75
C ASP A 33 6.97 5.18 23.53
N ILE A 34 7.12 4.58 22.35
CA ILE A 34 7.32 5.25 21.05
C ILE A 34 6.19 4.98 20.07
N TYR A 35 5.95 5.95 19.19
CA TYR A 35 4.99 5.82 18.09
C TYR A 35 5.56 6.38 16.77
N PRO A 36 5.53 5.60 15.67
CA PRO A 36 5.14 4.20 15.62
C PRO A 36 6.02 3.29 16.47
N ASP A 37 5.48 2.11 16.86
CA ASP A 37 6.27 1.11 17.59
C ASP A 37 7.20 0.36 16.63
N TYR A 38 8.49 0.66 16.73
CA TYR A 38 9.53 0.09 15.90
C TYR A 38 10.43 -0.90 16.63
N ILE A 39 10.03 -1.32 17.83
CA ILE A 39 10.85 -2.22 18.65
C ILE A 39 10.94 -3.61 18.01
N GLY A 40 12.15 -4.03 17.62
CA GLY A 40 12.40 -5.35 17.06
C GLY A 40 11.91 -5.59 15.63
N VAL A 41 11.55 -4.52 14.89
CA VAL A 41 11.09 -4.66 13.51
C VAL A 41 12.24 -4.93 12.53
N THR A 42 11.92 -5.57 11.40
CA THR A 42 12.83 -5.69 10.26
C THR A 42 12.46 -4.67 9.21
N ILE A 43 13.44 -3.89 8.76
CA ILE A 43 13.28 -2.82 7.78
C ILE A 43 14.09 -3.10 6.52
N PRO A 44 13.63 -2.65 5.33
CA PRO A 44 14.42 -2.70 4.10
C PRO A 44 15.66 -1.80 4.17
N ALA A 45 16.72 -2.19 3.48
CA ALA A 45 17.96 -1.43 3.46
C ALA A 45 17.87 -0.06 2.75
N THR A 46 16.76 0.23 2.08
CA THR A 46 16.55 1.47 1.34
C THR A 46 15.35 2.27 1.84
N ILE A 47 14.81 1.94 3.01
CA ILE A 47 13.63 2.64 3.56
C ILE A 47 13.97 4.06 4.02
N ALA A 48 13.02 4.97 3.94
CA ALA A 48 13.10 6.32 4.51
C ALA A 48 13.39 6.27 6.03
N PRO A 49 13.92 7.35 6.61
CA PRO A 49 14.19 7.41 8.04
C PRO A 49 13.02 6.99 8.91
N MET A 50 13.27 6.06 9.83
CA MET A 50 12.25 5.53 10.75
C MET A 50 12.07 6.49 11.92
N ASN A 51 11.55 7.69 11.61
CA ASN A 51 11.26 8.73 12.58
C ASN A 51 10.15 8.32 13.55
N PHE A 52 10.25 8.72 14.81
CA PHE A 52 9.25 8.41 15.82
C PHE A 52 9.06 9.52 16.85
N ASN A 53 7.96 9.44 17.60
CA ASN A 53 7.69 10.30 18.75
C ASN A 53 7.62 9.46 20.01
N CYS A 54 7.93 10.05 21.16
CA CYS A 54 7.62 9.45 22.45
C CYS A 54 6.20 9.82 22.85
N ILE A 55 5.42 8.85 23.34
CA ILE A 55 3.98 9.03 23.63
C ILE A 55 3.61 8.85 25.12
N GLY A 56 4.50 8.39 25.97
CA GLY A 56 4.28 8.13 27.41
C GLY A 56 4.05 9.36 28.31
N GLY A 57 3.38 10.41 27.80
CA GLY A 57 3.06 11.65 28.50
C GLY A 57 3.92 12.86 28.08
N ALA A 58 3.84 13.96 28.84
CA ALA A 58 4.63 15.14 28.53
C ALA A 58 6.13 14.89 28.79
N TYR A 59 6.97 15.26 27.83
CA TYR A 59 8.43 15.23 27.96
C TYR A 59 9.05 16.50 27.35
N GLU A 60 10.25 16.81 27.77
CA GLU A 60 10.95 18.03 27.36
C GLU A 60 11.79 17.79 26.11
N ARG A 61 12.51 16.66 26.08
CA ARG A 61 13.49 16.33 25.04
C ARG A 61 13.74 14.83 24.97
N VAL A 62 14.16 14.38 23.80
CA VAL A 62 14.58 12.98 23.55
C VAL A 62 15.99 13.00 22.99
N ASP A 63 16.81 12.11 23.48
CA ASP A 63 18.16 11.86 22.99
C ASP A 63 18.24 10.42 22.51
N VAL A 64 18.59 10.22 21.25
CA VAL A 64 18.66 8.90 20.62
C VAL A 64 20.02 8.70 19.99
N THR A 65 20.68 7.64 20.41
CA THR A 65 21.86 7.12 19.73
C THR A 65 21.48 5.84 18.98
N VAL A 66 21.82 5.77 17.71
CA VAL A 66 21.64 4.58 16.86
C VAL A 66 23.01 4.06 16.47
N THR A 67 23.35 2.87 16.93
CA THR A 67 24.66 2.24 16.66
C THR A 67 24.46 1.07 15.71
N GLY A 68 25.22 1.04 14.61
CA GLY A 68 25.23 -0.07 13.66
C GLY A 68 25.88 -1.33 14.26
N GLY A 69 25.33 -2.50 13.97
CA GLY A 69 25.89 -3.78 14.40
C GLY A 69 27.26 -4.08 13.76
N LYS A 70 27.48 -3.62 12.52
CA LYS A 70 28.76 -3.72 11.81
C LYS A 70 29.59 -2.45 11.96
N SER A 71 29.01 -1.30 11.68
CA SER A 71 29.69 0.00 11.71
C SER A 71 28.71 1.16 11.76
N GLY A 72 29.25 2.34 12.07
CA GLY A 72 28.52 3.59 12.04
C GLY A 72 27.72 3.87 13.30
N GLU A 73 27.50 5.15 13.53
CA GLU A 73 26.69 5.65 14.64
C GLU A 73 26.02 6.97 14.24
N MET A 74 24.81 7.16 14.69
CA MET A 74 24.04 8.37 14.50
C MET A 74 23.45 8.84 15.82
N HIS A 75 23.41 10.15 16.04
CA HIS A 75 22.89 10.76 17.25
C HIS A 75 21.90 11.87 16.91
N VAL A 76 20.76 11.89 17.60
CA VAL A 76 19.72 12.92 17.51
C VAL A 76 19.33 13.34 18.92
N ASN A 77 19.29 14.64 19.15
CA ASN A 77 18.84 15.22 20.43
C ASN A 77 17.85 16.35 20.15
N ASP A 78 16.55 16.04 20.16
CA ASP A 78 15.47 17.01 19.89
C ASP A 78 14.19 16.59 20.63
N LYS A 79 13.12 17.37 20.45
CA LYS A 79 11.78 17.04 20.93
C LYS A 79 11.08 15.97 20.07
N ILE A 80 11.38 15.93 18.78
CA ILE A 80 10.88 14.95 17.82
C ILE A 80 12.09 14.22 17.25
N VAL A 81 12.03 12.88 17.23
CA VAL A 81 13.11 12.09 16.69
C VAL A 81 12.99 12.03 15.17
N SER A 82 13.88 12.77 14.50
CA SER A 82 13.95 12.82 13.03
C SER A 82 15.39 12.62 12.61
N PHE A 83 15.64 11.57 11.84
CA PHE A 83 16.98 11.21 11.38
C PHE A 83 17.28 11.91 10.05
N PRO A 84 18.50 12.49 9.87
CA PRO A 84 18.93 13.01 8.59
C PRO A 84 18.94 11.92 7.51
N GLN A 85 18.34 12.21 6.35
CA GLN A 85 18.13 11.25 5.26
C GLN A 85 19.44 10.57 4.81
N ASP A 86 20.45 11.37 4.47
CA ASP A 86 21.71 10.84 3.91
C ASP A 86 22.47 9.97 4.93
N ALA A 87 22.57 10.43 6.18
CA ALA A 87 23.22 9.68 7.25
C ALA A 87 22.45 8.39 7.60
N TRP A 88 21.12 8.42 7.52
CA TRP A 88 20.28 7.23 7.68
C TRP A 88 20.53 6.19 6.59
N GLN A 89 20.57 6.62 5.32
CA GLN A 89 20.82 5.71 4.19
C GLN A 89 22.22 5.11 4.25
N GLU A 90 23.23 5.91 4.62
CA GLU A 90 24.61 5.43 4.82
C GLU A 90 24.66 4.36 5.93
N LEU A 91 24.02 4.62 7.08
CA LEU A 91 23.97 3.67 8.19
C LEU A 91 23.26 2.36 7.81
N LEU A 92 22.15 2.42 7.05
CA LEU A 92 21.46 1.23 6.54
C LEU A 92 22.35 0.42 5.59
N GLU A 93 23.01 1.10 4.63
CA GLU A 93 23.87 0.43 3.64
C GLU A 93 25.01 -0.34 4.31
N GLU A 94 25.67 0.26 5.32
CA GLU A 94 26.74 -0.35 6.07
C GLU A 94 26.28 -1.56 6.91
N ASN A 95 25.01 -1.58 7.33
CA ASN A 95 24.47 -2.60 8.23
C ASN A 95 23.48 -3.57 7.57
N LYS A 96 23.46 -3.68 6.24
CA LYS A 96 22.66 -4.69 5.51
C LYS A 96 22.90 -6.10 6.05
N GLY A 97 21.81 -6.80 6.36
CA GLY A 97 21.83 -8.16 6.93
C GLY A 97 22.27 -8.24 8.38
N ASP A 98 22.30 -7.10 9.09
CA ASP A 98 22.59 -6.98 10.51
C ASP A 98 21.53 -6.13 11.21
N SER A 99 21.83 -5.48 12.29
CA SER A 99 20.91 -4.70 13.10
C SER A 99 21.46 -3.31 13.44
N LEU A 100 20.54 -2.42 13.75
CA LEU A 100 20.80 -1.13 14.36
C LEU A 100 20.31 -1.19 15.81
N LEU A 101 21.12 -0.78 16.77
CA LEU A 101 20.76 -0.71 18.18
C LEU A 101 20.38 0.71 18.55
N PHE A 102 19.13 0.91 18.98
CA PHE A 102 18.59 2.20 19.42
C PHE A 102 18.70 2.32 20.93
N THR A 103 19.38 3.35 21.41
CA THR A 103 19.42 3.75 22.81
C THR A 103 18.68 5.06 22.96
N VAL A 104 17.57 5.06 23.70
CA VAL A 104 16.66 6.20 23.87
C VAL A 104 16.74 6.72 25.29
N CYS A 105 17.05 8.02 25.42
CA CYS A 105 16.97 8.75 26.69
C CYS A 105 15.85 9.81 26.56
N ILE A 106 14.99 9.90 27.55
CA ILE A 106 13.89 10.88 27.60
C ILE A 106 14.10 11.80 28.79
N ARG A 107 14.01 13.12 28.58
CA ARG A 107 14.04 14.13 29.62
C ARG A 107 12.64 14.47 30.07
N LYS A 108 12.38 14.27 31.36
CA LYS A 108 11.13 14.58 32.01
C LYS A 108 11.39 15.17 33.39
N ASP A 109 10.70 16.25 33.72
CA ASP A 109 10.87 16.98 35.00
C ASP A 109 12.34 17.37 35.30
N GLY A 110 13.09 17.69 34.25
CA GLY A 110 14.50 18.08 34.32
C GLY A 110 15.51 16.93 34.38
N GLU A 111 15.07 15.69 34.51
CA GLU A 111 15.91 14.51 34.67
C GLU A 111 15.92 13.65 33.42
N TRP A 112 17.09 13.02 33.10
CA TRP A 112 17.26 12.12 31.99
C TRP A 112 17.11 10.66 32.43
N LYS A 113 16.21 9.91 31.74
CA LYS A 113 16.05 8.46 31.91
C LYS A 113 16.42 7.74 30.64
N GLN A 114 17.34 6.77 30.75
CA GLN A 114 17.68 5.87 29.66
C GLN A 114 16.84 4.61 29.75
N TYR A 115 16.08 4.34 28.70
CA TYR A 115 15.25 3.15 28.54
C TYR A 115 16.06 1.95 28.03
N ARG A 116 15.44 0.76 28.01
CA ARG A 116 16.05 -0.44 27.40
C ARG A 116 16.33 -0.16 25.93
N SER A 117 17.55 -0.47 25.51
CA SER A 117 17.90 -0.38 24.09
C SER A 117 17.20 -1.50 23.30
N PHE A 118 16.77 -1.19 22.07
CA PHE A 118 16.09 -2.14 21.19
C PHE A 118 16.74 -2.23 19.82
N PRO A 119 16.71 -3.41 19.17
CA PRO A 119 17.21 -3.57 17.82
C PRO A 119 16.15 -3.20 16.77
N MET A 120 16.61 -2.70 15.62
CA MET A 120 15.96 -2.82 14.32
C MET A 120 16.84 -3.67 13.42
N TYR A 121 16.27 -4.63 12.70
CA TYR A 121 17.01 -5.51 11.81
C TYR A 121 16.97 -4.96 10.38
N VAL A 122 18.12 -4.85 9.72
CA VAL A 122 18.23 -4.35 8.35
C VAL A 122 18.23 -5.53 7.39
N SER A 123 17.20 -5.65 6.58
CA SER A 123 17.12 -6.68 5.55
C SER A 123 18.28 -6.54 4.54
N PRO A 124 18.88 -7.62 4.05
CA PRO A 124 19.83 -7.56 2.95
C PRO A 124 19.17 -7.26 1.60
N TYR A 125 17.83 -7.36 1.54
CA TYR A 125 17.05 -7.17 0.31
C TYR A 125 16.55 -5.73 0.21
N PRO A 126 16.59 -5.13 -0.99
CA PRO A 126 15.98 -3.84 -1.24
C PRO A 126 14.45 -3.96 -1.21
N ILE A 127 13.77 -2.84 -1.00
CA ILE A 127 12.35 -2.69 -1.27
C ILE A 127 12.15 -2.08 -2.66
N ASP A 128 10.97 -2.29 -3.24
CA ASP A 128 10.56 -1.58 -4.43
C ASP A 128 10.60 -0.05 -4.24
N TYR A 129 10.77 0.66 -5.34
CA TYR A 129 10.92 2.11 -5.36
C TYR A 129 9.84 2.85 -4.57
N GLY A 130 8.58 2.46 -4.75
CA GLY A 130 7.48 3.25 -4.22
C GLY A 130 6.19 2.48 -3.99
N VAL A 131 5.25 3.18 -3.42
CA VAL A 131 3.87 2.72 -3.23
C VAL A 131 2.91 3.74 -3.84
N VAL A 132 1.88 3.24 -4.51
CA VAL A 132 0.78 4.06 -5.02
C VAL A 132 -0.47 3.79 -4.20
N TYR A 133 -1.16 4.84 -3.81
CA TYR A 133 -2.35 4.75 -2.97
C TYR A 133 -3.35 5.86 -3.26
N ARG A 134 -4.61 5.60 -2.91
CA ARG A 134 -5.63 6.62 -2.92
C ARG A 134 -5.62 7.40 -1.61
N LYS A 135 -5.57 8.72 -1.69
CA LYS A 135 -5.70 9.63 -0.57
C LYS A 135 -7.06 10.31 -0.61
N LEU A 136 -7.80 10.20 0.45
CA LEU A 136 -9.15 10.73 0.60
C LEU A 136 -9.22 11.54 1.89
N ALA A 137 -9.65 12.79 1.79
CA ALA A 137 -9.90 13.61 2.98
C ALA A 137 -11.01 12.98 3.85
N PRO A 138 -10.93 13.11 5.18
CA PRO A 138 -11.98 12.66 6.07
C PRO A 138 -13.34 13.28 5.69
N GLY A 139 -14.35 12.45 5.60
CA GLY A 139 -15.71 12.86 5.21
C GLY A 139 -16.28 11.86 4.21
N TYR A 140 -17.41 11.24 4.56
CA TYR A 140 -18.00 10.17 3.75
C TYR A 140 -19.21 10.64 2.95
N GLU A 141 -19.82 11.75 3.33
CA GLU A 141 -21.00 12.31 2.64
C GLU A 141 -20.59 13.22 1.49
N VAL A 142 -19.54 14.04 1.71
CA VAL A 142 -19.04 14.97 0.71
C VAL A 142 -17.52 14.92 0.72
N TYR A 143 -16.94 14.42 -0.34
CA TYR A 143 -15.49 14.46 -0.54
C TYR A 143 -15.12 15.70 -1.37
N SER A 144 -14.28 16.57 -0.84
CA SER A 144 -13.79 17.76 -1.54
C SER A 144 -12.53 17.47 -2.36
N LYS A 145 -11.61 16.71 -1.79
CA LYS A 145 -10.33 16.38 -2.42
C LYS A 145 -10.01 14.89 -2.23
N MET A 146 -9.70 14.24 -3.34
CA MET A 146 -9.14 12.90 -3.37
C MET A 146 -8.18 12.77 -4.55
N GLY A 147 -7.27 11.82 -4.48
CA GLY A 147 -6.34 11.59 -5.58
C GLY A 147 -5.62 10.25 -5.44
N ILE A 148 -4.96 9.89 -6.52
CA ILE A 148 -3.98 8.81 -6.57
C ILE A 148 -2.60 9.44 -6.45
N TYR A 149 -1.85 8.99 -5.48
CA TYR A 149 -0.53 9.51 -5.13
C TYR A 149 0.50 8.39 -5.17
N GLU A 150 1.68 8.75 -5.58
CA GLU A 150 2.86 7.90 -5.52
C GLU A 150 3.81 8.43 -4.45
N ARG A 151 4.35 7.55 -3.65
CA ARG A 151 5.33 7.86 -2.62
C ARG A 151 6.59 7.05 -2.83
N ASP A 152 7.72 7.73 -2.89
CA ASP A 152 9.05 7.15 -2.81
C ASP A 152 9.28 6.59 -1.40
N LEU A 153 9.58 5.30 -1.30
CA LEU A 153 9.80 4.63 -0.01
C LEU A 153 11.18 4.88 0.57
N SER A 154 12.13 5.39 -0.21
CA SER A 154 13.46 5.77 0.27
C SER A 154 13.50 7.15 0.92
N SER A 155 12.43 7.93 0.75
CA SER A 155 12.27 9.30 1.24
C SER A 155 10.84 9.57 1.73
N PHE A 156 10.54 10.84 2.02
CA PHE A 156 9.18 11.28 2.33
C PHE A 156 8.51 12.00 1.16
N GLU A 157 9.10 11.90 -0.03
CA GLU A 157 8.55 12.53 -1.22
C GLU A 157 7.27 11.85 -1.67
N GLU A 158 6.25 12.65 -1.90
CA GLU A 158 4.94 12.24 -2.40
C GLU A 158 4.58 13.11 -3.60
N ARG A 159 4.15 12.47 -4.69
CA ARG A 159 3.64 13.20 -5.85
C ARG A 159 2.23 12.75 -6.20
N SER A 160 1.42 13.69 -6.67
CA SER A 160 0.09 13.39 -7.21
C SER A 160 0.23 12.83 -8.62
N LEU A 161 -0.40 11.69 -8.89
CA LEU A 161 -0.56 11.14 -10.23
C LEU A 161 -1.83 11.68 -10.90
N LEU A 162 -2.92 11.77 -10.13
CA LEU A 162 -4.20 12.30 -10.57
C LEU A 162 -5.03 12.78 -9.37
N GLU A 163 -5.64 13.95 -9.48
CA GLU A 163 -6.55 14.49 -8.46
C GLU A 163 -7.95 14.76 -9.04
N ASN A 164 -8.99 14.53 -8.25
CA ASN A 164 -10.39 14.79 -8.67
C ASN A 164 -10.68 16.27 -8.89
N THR A 165 -9.86 17.16 -8.34
CA THR A 165 -9.95 18.61 -8.52
C THR A 165 -9.61 19.08 -9.93
N MET A 166 -8.98 18.23 -10.75
CA MET A 166 -8.69 18.53 -12.17
C MET A 166 -9.95 18.67 -13.02
N VAL A 167 -11.00 17.91 -12.67
CA VAL A 167 -12.32 17.98 -13.33
C VAL A 167 -13.42 17.99 -12.26
N PRO A 168 -14.24 19.04 -12.17
CA PRO A 168 -15.31 19.13 -11.17
C PRO A 168 -16.28 17.94 -11.23
N GLY A 169 -16.61 17.39 -10.07
CA GLY A 169 -17.52 16.25 -9.93
C GLY A 169 -16.94 14.88 -10.30
N MET A 170 -15.62 14.81 -10.47
CA MET A 170 -14.90 13.55 -10.70
C MET A 170 -14.63 12.81 -9.39
N CYS A 171 -14.83 11.51 -9.37
CA CYS A 171 -14.44 10.60 -8.29
C CYS A 171 -13.43 9.59 -8.83
N LEU A 172 -12.32 9.42 -8.11
CA LEU A 172 -11.25 8.47 -8.41
C LEU A 172 -11.30 7.31 -7.43
N ASN A 173 -11.38 6.09 -7.92
CA ASN A 173 -11.44 4.93 -7.05
C ASN A 173 -10.61 3.77 -7.61
N CYS A 174 -11.21 2.69 -7.97
CA CYS A 174 -10.62 1.41 -8.30
C CYS A 174 -9.42 1.53 -9.24
N HIS A 175 -8.22 1.39 -8.71
CA HIS A 175 -6.98 1.40 -9.49
C HIS A 175 -6.16 0.15 -9.23
N ALA A 176 -5.43 -0.30 -10.23
CA ALA A 176 -4.48 -1.39 -10.13
C ALA A 176 -3.31 -1.16 -11.08
N PHE A 177 -2.14 -1.58 -10.63
CA PHE A 177 -0.92 -1.62 -11.44
C PHE A 177 -0.61 -3.06 -11.84
N ASN A 178 -0.05 -3.24 -13.03
CA ASN A 178 0.46 -4.53 -13.44
C ASN A 178 1.72 -4.86 -12.66
N LYS A 179 1.63 -5.77 -11.69
CA LYS A 179 2.69 -6.04 -10.72
C LYS A 179 3.07 -4.74 -10.00
N THR A 180 4.33 -4.40 -9.98
CA THR A 180 4.88 -3.17 -9.41
C THR A 180 5.26 -2.14 -10.49
N ASN A 181 4.79 -2.32 -11.74
CA ASN A 181 5.14 -1.44 -12.84
C ASN A 181 4.22 -0.19 -12.87
N PRO A 182 4.73 1.01 -12.54
CA PRO A 182 3.95 2.24 -12.53
C PRO A 182 3.48 2.69 -13.93
N ASP A 183 4.08 2.17 -15.00
CA ASP A 183 3.72 2.51 -16.37
C ASP A 183 2.52 1.71 -16.90
N HIS A 184 2.06 0.71 -16.14
CA HIS A 184 0.90 -0.10 -16.46
C HIS A 184 -0.18 0.10 -15.39
N LEU A 185 -1.10 1.03 -15.64
CA LEU A 185 -2.17 1.44 -14.72
C LEU A 185 -3.55 1.24 -15.35
N SER A 186 -4.47 0.67 -14.61
CA SER A 186 -5.91 0.78 -14.83
C SER A 186 -6.55 1.56 -13.69
N LEU A 187 -7.31 2.61 -13.98
CA LEU A 187 -7.97 3.48 -13.01
C LEU A 187 -9.40 3.80 -13.45
N HIS A 188 -10.39 3.45 -12.64
CA HIS A 188 -11.78 3.81 -12.89
C HIS A 188 -12.09 5.21 -12.35
N ILE A 189 -12.63 6.07 -13.23
CA ILE A 189 -13.03 7.44 -12.95
C ILE A 189 -14.56 7.53 -13.06
N ARG A 190 -15.21 8.02 -12.02
CA ARG A 190 -16.66 8.27 -12.01
C ARG A 190 -16.96 9.76 -12.16
N GLY A 191 -18.09 10.06 -12.76
CA GLY A 191 -18.58 11.43 -12.99
C GLY A 191 -19.02 11.65 -14.41
N LYS A 192 -19.39 12.89 -14.76
CA LYS A 192 -19.93 13.25 -16.09
C LYS A 192 -19.01 12.85 -17.25
N ASN A 193 -17.70 12.93 -17.03
CA ASN A 193 -16.66 12.55 -17.99
C ASN A 193 -15.90 11.31 -17.50
N GLY A 194 -16.59 10.40 -16.84
CA GLY A 194 -16.01 9.18 -16.30
C GLY A 194 -15.63 8.17 -17.37
N GLY A 195 -14.90 7.15 -16.98
CA GLY A 195 -14.42 6.07 -17.83
C GLY A 195 -13.28 5.33 -17.12
N THR A 196 -12.63 4.44 -17.83
CA THR A 196 -11.44 3.76 -17.34
C THR A 196 -10.20 4.35 -18.00
N LEU A 197 -9.39 5.05 -17.22
CA LEU A 197 -8.07 5.46 -17.66
C LEU A 197 -7.16 4.25 -17.69
N MET A 198 -6.65 3.93 -18.88
CA MET A 198 -5.64 2.90 -19.10
C MET A 198 -4.31 3.58 -19.46
N GLN A 199 -3.24 3.19 -18.78
CA GLN A 199 -1.88 3.58 -19.15
C GLN A 199 -1.06 2.32 -19.36
N ILE A 200 -0.39 2.21 -20.51
CA ILE A 200 0.52 1.12 -20.85
C ILE A 200 1.70 1.74 -21.58
N ASP A 201 2.93 1.54 -21.07
CA ASP A 201 4.18 2.04 -21.64
C ASP A 201 4.13 3.54 -22.01
N GLY A 202 3.58 4.35 -21.10
CA GLY A 202 3.44 5.81 -21.28
C GLY A 202 2.30 6.26 -22.19
N LYS A 203 1.64 5.34 -22.91
CA LYS A 203 0.44 5.65 -23.69
C LYS A 203 -0.78 5.64 -22.79
N ARG A 204 -1.56 6.70 -22.85
CA ARG A 204 -2.80 6.86 -22.06
C ARG A 204 -4.02 6.83 -22.97
N GLU A 205 -5.01 6.05 -22.56
CA GLU A 205 -6.31 5.97 -23.21
C GLU A 205 -7.43 6.11 -22.20
N MET A 206 -8.53 6.75 -22.61
CA MET A 206 -9.76 6.78 -21.84
C MET A 206 -10.74 5.84 -22.49
N LEU A 207 -11.11 4.76 -21.80
CA LEU A 207 -11.95 3.69 -22.29
C LEU A 207 -13.34 3.78 -21.68
N ASP A 208 -14.36 3.51 -22.47
CA ASP A 208 -15.67 3.16 -21.96
C ASP A 208 -15.78 1.64 -21.92
N THR A 209 -15.67 1.09 -20.71
CA THR A 209 -15.79 -0.36 -20.49
C THR A 209 -17.24 -0.81 -20.26
N LYS A 210 -18.20 0.13 -20.32
CA LYS A 210 -19.63 -0.20 -20.35
C LYS A 210 -20.07 -0.45 -21.78
N THR A 211 -20.62 -1.63 -22.02
CA THR A 211 -21.15 -2.08 -23.31
C THR A 211 -22.54 -2.66 -23.13
N ASP A 212 -23.21 -3.03 -24.23
CA ASP A 212 -24.50 -3.73 -24.19
C ASP A 212 -24.41 -5.13 -23.55
N SER A 213 -23.19 -5.66 -23.42
CA SER A 213 -22.92 -6.97 -22.83
C SER A 213 -22.43 -6.91 -21.38
N THR A 214 -22.40 -5.73 -20.75
CA THR A 214 -21.92 -5.54 -19.38
C THR A 214 -22.95 -4.78 -18.53
N LEU A 215 -23.06 -5.15 -17.25
CA LEU A 215 -23.95 -4.47 -16.30
C LEU A 215 -23.56 -3.00 -16.08
N SER A 216 -22.27 -2.74 -16.00
CA SER A 216 -21.70 -1.42 -15.74
C SER A 216 -20.29 -1.31 -16.33
N ALA A 217 -19.64 -0.16 -16.15
CA ALA A 217 -18.20 -0.05 -16.37
C ALA A 217 -17.42 -0.93 -15.39
N GLY A 218 -16.27 -1.44 -15.83
CA GLY A 218 -15.41 -2.31 -15.03
C GLY A 218 -14.83 -1.60 -13.82
N VAL A 219 -14.95 -2.24 -12.65
CA VAL A 219 -14.41 -1.82 -11.37
C VAL A 219 -13.60 -2.95 -10.76
N TYR A 220 -12.88 -2.70 -9.66
CA TYR A 220 -12.02 -3.69 -8.99
C TYR A 220 -11.05 -4.40 -9.95
N PRO A 221 -10.23 -3.64 -10.70
CA PRO A 221 -9.29 -4.21 -11.68
C PRO A 221 -8.24 -5.09 -11.01
N TYR A 222 -7.91 -6.22 -11.66
CA TYR A 222 -6.78 -7.05 -11.30
C TYR A 222 -6.03 -7.52 -12.54
N TRP A 223 -4.75 -7.17 -12.65
CA TRP A 223 -3.93 -7.55 -13.78
C TRP A 223 -3.55 -9.02 -13.76
N HIS A 224 -3.63 -9.65 -14.91
CA HIS A 224 -3.04 -10.96 -15.13
C HIS A 224 -1.49 -10.87 -15.02
N PRO A 225 -0.81 -11.91 -14.46
CA PRO A 225 0.65 -11.88 -14.30
C PRO A 225 1.45 -11.64 -15.58
N SER A 226 0.91 -11.99 -16.75
CA SER A 226 1.55 -11.67 -18.05
C SER A 226 1.42 -10.21 -18.46
N GLY A 227 0.51 -9.45 -17.88
CA GLY A 227 0.16 -8.10 -18.31
C GLY A 227 -0.76 -8.02 -19.54
N LYS A 228 -1.15 -9.16 -20.14
CA LYS A 228 -1.99 -9.19 -21.34
C LYS A 228 -3.49 -9.02 -21.04
N PHE A 229 -3.92 -9.32 -19.83
CA PHE A 229 -5.33 -9.30 -19.45
C PHE A 229 -5.54 -8.55 -18.15
N ILE A 230 -6.75 -8.02 -17.97
CA ILE A 230 -7.23 -7.43 -16.72
C ILE A 230 -8.59 -8.02 -16.40
N ALA A 231 -8.74 -8.58 -15.21
CA ALA A 231 -10.04 -8.97 -14.72
C ALA A 231 -10.74 -7.77 -14.06
N TYR A 232 -12.04 -7.64 -14.30
CA TYR A 232 -12.90 -6.61 -13.71
C TYR A 232 -14.13 -7.25 -13.10
N SER A 233 -14.64 -6.61 -12.07
CA SER A 233 -16.03 -6.76 -11.65
C SER A 233 -16.88 -5.68 -12.32
N VAL A 234 -18.09 -6.02 -12.71
CA VAL A 234 -19.09 -5.06 -13.21
C VAL A 234 -20.30 -5.12 -12.29
N ASN A 235 -20.56 -4.05 -11.55
CA ASN A 235 -21.52 -4.04 -10.47
C ASN A 235 -22.59 -2.98 -10.70
N ASN A 236 -23.85 -3.38 -10.59
CA ASN A 236 -24.96 -2.46 -10.43
C ASN A 236 -25.18 -2.24 -8.93
N THR A 237 -24.90 -1.04 -8.43
CA THR A 237 -24.86 -0.75 -7.00
C THR A 237 -25.90 0.27 -6.59
N ARG A 238 -26.39 0.14 -5.35
CA ARG A 238 -27.17 1.15 -4.67
C ARG A 238 -26.46 1.62 -3.43
N GLN A 239 -26.23 2.92 -3.33
CA GLN A 239 -25.68 3.55 -2.13
C GLN A 239 -26.80 4.05 -1.23
N SER A 240 -26.71 3.74 0.05
CA SER A 240 -27.62 4.20 1.09
C SER A 240 -26.87 4.93 2.18
N PHE A 241 -27.49 5.98 2.73
CA PHE A 241 -26.96 6.75 3.85
C PHE A 241 -27.83 6.54 5.07
N HIS A 242 -27.21 6.31 6.21
CA HIS A 242 -27.89 6.06 7.49
C HIS A 242 -27.52 7.12 8.52
N ALA A 243 -28.43 7.39 9.45
CA ALA A 243 -28.19 8.29 10.57
C ALA A 243 -27.40 7.64 11.72
N VAL A 244 -27.13 6.35 11.64
CA VAL A 244 -26.40 5.60 12.67
C VAL A 244 -24.92 5.94 12.62
N LYS A 245 -24.32 6.24 13.78
CA LYS A 245 -22.95 6.78 13.89
C LYS A 245 -21.88 5.91 13.22
N ASP A 246 -21.95 4.61 13.36
CA ASP A 246 -20.92 3.67 12.93
C ASP A 246 -21.25 2.95 11.60
N GLU A 247 -22.47 3.15 11.07
CA GLU A 247 -22.95 2.53 9.82
C GLU A 247 -23.56 3.60 8.89
N ARG A 248 -22.83 4.67 8.58
CA ARG A 248 -23.39 5.82 7.87
C ARG A 248 -23.55 5.65 6.40
N VAL A 249 -22.70 4.86 5.77
CA VAL A 249 -22.73 4.59 4.33
C VAL A 249 -22.74 3.09 4.12
N GLU A 250 -23.68 2.66 3.31
CA GLU A 250 -23.81 1.28 2.87
C GLU A 250 -23.88 1.25 1.35
N VAL A 251 -23.14 0.35 0.73
CA VAL A 251 -23.17 0.09 -0.71
C VAL A 251 -23.60 -1.34 -0.92
N LEU A 252 -24.73 -1.51 -1.57
CA LEU A 252 -25.35 -2.80 -1.84
C LEU A 252 -25.21 -3.13 -3.30
N ASP A 253 -24.71 -4.31 -3.64
CA ASP A 253 -24.75 -4.85 -4.99
C ASP A 253 -26.18 -5.34 -5.28
N LEU A 254 -26.74 -4.87 -6.38
CA LEU A 254 -28.02 -5.36 -6.91
C LEU A 254 -27.81 -6.48 -7.92
N GLU A 255 -26.71 -6.40 -8.67
CA GLU A 255 -26.23 -7.35 -9.65
C GLU A 255 -24.72 -7.19 -9.75
N SER A 256 -23.99 -8.28 -9.95
CA SER A 256 -22.55 -8.21 -10.22
C SER A 256 -22.06 -9.43 -11.01
N ASP A 257 -21.22 -9.15 -12.00
CA ASP A 257 -20.58 -10.15 -12.85
C ASP A 257 -19.06 -9.93 -12.85
N VAL A 258 -18.33 -10.95 -13.31
CA VAL A 258 -16.89 -10.89 -13.54
C VAL A 258 -16.59 -11.08 -15.02
N LEU A 259 -15.69 -10.27 -15.55
CA LEU A 259 -15.21 -10.36 -16.93
C LEU A 259 -13.71 -10.13 -17.01
N ILE A 260 -13.14 -10.48 -18.16
CA ILE A 260 -11.75 -10.19 -18.48
C ILE A 260 -11.69 -9.27 -19.70
N TYR A 261 -10.77 -8.32 -19.67
CA TYR A 261 -10.50 -7.38 -20.74
C TYR A 261 -9.09 -7.58 -21.29
N HIS A 262 -8.95 -7.55 -22.62
CA HIS A 262 -7.66 -7.60 -23.30
C HIS A 262 -7.27 -6.17 -23.75
N PRO A 263 -6.30 -5.52 -23.11
CA PRO A 263 -5.96 -4.12 -23.38
C PRO A 263 -5.47 -3.84 -24.81
N GLU A 264 -4.77 -4.78 -25.44
CA GLU A 264 -4.20 -4.58 -26.77
C GLU A 264 -5.26 -4.69 -27.89
N THR A 265 -6.20 -5.64 -27.75
CA THR A 265 -7.23 -5.88 -28.76
C THR A 265 -8.55 -5.17 -28.45
N HIS A 266 -8.71 -4.65 -27.24
CA HIS A 266 -9.95 -4.07 -26.70
C HIS A 266 -11.12 -5.06 -26.61
N GLU A 267 -10.83 -6.35 -26.55
CA GLU A 267 -11.84 -7.40 -26.43
C GLU A 267 -12.26 -7.64 -24.99
N LEU A 268 -13.56 -7.90 -24.82
CA LEU A 268 -14.12 -8.42 -23.57
C LEU A 268 -14.26 -9.92 -23.68
N LEU A 269 -13.64 -10.64 -22.74
CA LEU A 269 -13.78 -12.09 -22.62
C LEU A 269 -14.84 -12.36 -21.55
N LEU A 270 -15.93 -12.96 -21.98
CA LEU A 270 -17.13 -13.20 -21.18
C LEU A 270 -17.34 -14.71 -21.01
N SER A 271 -17.88 -15.13 -19.86
CA SER A 271 -18.29 -16.50 -19.62
C SER A 271 -19.71 -16.54 -19.02
N PRO A 272 -20.62 -17.34 -19.56
CA PRO A 272 -21.95 -17.54 -18.96
C PRO A 272 -21.89 -18.06 -17.51
N LEU A 273 -20.76 -18.63 -17.09
CA LEU A 273 -20.55 -19.09 -15.73
C LEU A 273 -20.27 -17.93 -14.74
N LEU A 274 -19.83 -16.79 -15.26
CA LEU A 274 -19.47 -15.58 -14.49
C LEU A 274 -20.46 -14.43 -14.67
N GLN A 275 -21.63 -14.68 -15.28
CA GLN A 275 -22.67 -13.71 -15.60
C GLN A 275 -24.07 -14.29 -15.31
N LYS A 276 -24.24 -14.86 -14.13
CA LYS A 276 -25.51 -15.49 -13.74
C LYS A 276 -26.39 -14.50 -12.99
N LYS A 277 -27.64 -14.36 -13.40
CA LYS A 277 -28.62 -13.45 -12.74
C LYS A 277 -28.92 -13.83 -11.29
N GLU A 278 -28.77 -15.12 -10.95
CA GLU A 278 -29.08 -15.65 -9.63
C GLU A 278 -27.85 -15.69 -8.71
N VAL A 279 -26.72 -15.16 -9.17
CA VAL A 279 -25.45 -15.17 -8.42
C VAL A 279 -24.82 -13.79 -8.51
N PHE A 280 -24.25 -13.33 -7.41
CA PHE A 280 -23.33 -12.20 -7.41
C PHE A 280 -21.92 -12.73 -7.59
N GLU A 281 -21.23 -12.38 -8.68
CA GLU A 281 -19.80 -12.64 -8.88
C GLU A 281 -19.03 -11.31 -8.80
N THR A 282 -17.98 -11.27 -7.94
CA THR A 282 -17.24 -10.02 -7.71
C THR A 282 -15.80 -10.26 -7.24
N PHE A 283 -14.98 -9.20 -7.21
CA PHE A 283 -13.60 -9.19 -6.71
C PHE A 283 -12.68 -10.23 -7.36
N PRO A 284 -12.49 -10.19 -8.68
CA PRO A 284 -11.64 -11.14 -9.37
C PRO A 284 -10.15 -10.94 -9.06
N VAL A 285 -9.41 -12.06 -8.94
CA VAL A 285 -7.96 -12.10 -8.72
C VAL A 285 -7.37 -13.25 -9.50
N PHE A 286 -6.35 -13.04 -10.32
CA PHE A 286 -5.64 -14.14 -10.97
C PHE A 286 -4.69 -14.86 -10.02
N SER A 287 -4.51 -16.17 -10.25
CA SER A 287 -3.43 -16.92 -9.62
C SER A 287 -2.06 -16.41 -10.03
N PRO A 288 -0.99 -16.64 -9.24
CA PRO A 288 0.37 -16.19 -9.58
C PRO A 288 0.90 -16.74 -10.91
N ASP A 289 0.44 -17.92 -11.34
CA ASP A 289 0.76 -18.52 -12.63
C ASP A 289 -0.19 -18.09 -13.76
N GLY A 290 -1.26 -17.33 -13.44
CA GLY A 290 -2.24 -16.82 -14.38
C GLY A 290 -3.23 -17.87 -14.92
N ARG A 291 -3.23 -19.09 -14.41
CA ARG A 291 -4.05 -20.20 -14.96
C ARG A 291 -5.40 -20.36 -14.26
N LYS A 292 -5.64 -19.62 -13.20
CA LYS A 292 -6.91 -19.59 -12.49
C LYS A 292 -7.35 -18.16 -12.24
N LEU A 293 -8.64 -17.95 -12.31
CA LEU A 293 -9.30 -16.73 -11.84
C LEU A 293 -10.07 -17.08 -10.57
N TYR A 294 -9.69 -16.46 -9.45
CA TYR A 294 -10.43 -16.51 -8.19
C TYR A 294 -11.41 -15.35 -8.12
N PHE A 295 -12.55 -15.57 -7.49
CA PHE A 295 -13.57 -14.54 -7.28
C PHE A 295 -14.47 -14.88 -6.10
N CYS A 296 -15.20 -13.91 -5.62
CA CYS A 296 -16.25 -14.13 -4.62
C CYS A 296 -17.59 -14.35 -5.32
N ALA A 297 -18.33 -15.38 -4.89
CA ALA A 297 -19.66 -15.66 -5.41
C ALA A 297 -20.67 -15.89 -4.29
N ALA A 298 -21.90 -15.37 -4.46
CA ALA A 298 -23.00 -15.55 -3.52
C ALA A 298 -24.32 -15.72 -4.29
N GLU A 299 -25.26 -16.49 -3.71
CA GLU A 299 -26.62 -16.50 -4.20
C GLU A 299 -27.23 -15.10 -4.10
N ALA A 300 -27.79 -14.60 -5.19
CA ALA A 300 -28.47 -13.32 -5.22
C ALA A 300 -29.71 -13.34 -4.31
N LYS A 301 -29.87 -12.31 -3.51
CA LYS A 301 -30.99 -12.13 -2.60
C LYS A 301 -31.74 -10.84 -2.91
N PRO A 302 -33.05 -10.76 -2.58
CA PRO A 302 -33.81 -9.51 -2.67
C PRO A 302 -33.17 -8.37 -1.87
N ILE A 303 -32.72 -7.31 -2.54
CA ILE A 303 -32.06 -6.17 -1.93
C ILE A 303 -33.02 -4.98 -1.84
N PRO A 304 -33.15 -4.30 -0.68
CA PRO A 304 -32.35 -4.42 0.54
C PRO A 304 -32.88 -5.40 1.60
N ALA A 305 -33.98 -6.12 1.34
CA ALA A 305 -34.68 -6.87 2.39
C ALA A 305 -33.83 -7.97 3.02
N GLU A 306 -33.04 -8.68 2.23
CA GLU A 306 -32.29 -9.88 2.64
C GLU A 306 -30.76 -9.71 2.51
N TYR A 307 -30.23 -8.47 2.44
CA TYR A 307 -28.80 -8.28 2.22
C TYR A 307 -27.91 -8.89 3.30
N LYS A 308 -28.42 -8.99 4.55
CA LYS A 308 -27.69 -9.63 5.67
C LYS A 308 -27.60 -11.15 5.54
N GLU A 309 -28.34 -11.74 4.64
CA GLU A 309 -28.33 -13.19 4.38
C GLU A 309 -27.35 -13.59 3.28
N ILE A 310 -26.79 -12.62 2.55
CA ILE A 310 -25.81 -12.88 1.50
C ILE A 310 -24.54 -13.45 2.14
N ARG A 311 -24.08 -14.60 1.59
CA ARG A 311 -22.87 -15.30 2.03
C ARG A 311 -21.97 -15.55 0.85
N TYR A 312 -20.87 -14.81 0.78
CA TYR A 312 -19.89 -14.95 -0.29
C TYR A 312 -18.98 -16.13 -0.03
N SER A 313 -18.92 -17.05 -0.98
CA SER A 313 -17.95 -18.13 -1.05
C SER A 313 -16.75 -17.72 -1.91
N LEU A 314 -15.58 -18.27 -1.63
CA LEU A 314 -14.42 -18.14 -2.52
C LEU A 314 -14.49 -19.21 -3.58
N CYS A 315 -14.50 -18.80 -4.83
CA CYS A 315 -14.59 -19.66 -6.00
C CYS A 315 -13.38 -19.49 -6.92
N SER A 316 -13.18 -20.43 -7.82
CA SER A 316 -12.23 -20.33 -8.92
C SER A 316 -12.76 -20.96 -10.20
N ILE A 317 -12.26 -20.44 -11.31
CA ILE A 317 -12.44 -21.03 -12.65
C ILE A 317 -11.07 -21.11 -13.34
N ASP A 318 -10.83 -22.13 -14.12
CA ASP A 318 -9.62 -22.22 -14.92
C ASP A 318 -9.62 -21.16 -16.03
N PHE A 319 -8.45 -20.62 -16.33
CA PHE A 319 -8.24 -19.66 -17.38
C PHE A 319 -7.01 -20.05 -18.21
N ASN A 320 -7.16 -20.05 -19.53
CA ASN A 320 -6.04 -20.27 -20.45
C ASN A 320 -5.53 -18.91 -20.97
N PRO A 321 -4.33 -18.44 -20.53
CA PRO A 321 -3.80 -17.16 -20.95
C PRO A 321 -3.25 -17.14 -22.40
N GLU A 322 -3.19 -18.29 -23.08
CA GLU A 322 -2.71 -18.34 -24.47
C GLU A 322 -3.80 -17.92 -25.46
N ASP A 323 -5.04 -18.26 -25.18
CA ASP A 323 -6.19 -18.00 -26.05
C ASP A 323 -7.33 -17.23 -25.37
N GLY A 324 -7.20 -16.92 -24.07
CA GLY A 324 -8.21 -16.16 -23.31
C GLY A 324 -9.48 -16.97 -22.98
N THR A 325 -9.44 -18.30 -22.99
CA THR A 325 -10.62 -19.12 -22.72
C THR A 325 -10.76 -19.46 -21.24
N PHE A 326 -12.02 -19.63 -20.83
CA PHE A 326 -12.37 -20.08 -19.47
C PHE A 326 -12.61 -21.59 -19.44
N GLY A 327 -12.36 -22.18 -18.26
CA GLY A 327 -12.78 -23.55 -17.98
C GLY A 327 -14.30 -23.71 -17.97
N GLU A 328 -14.74 -24.96 -17.98
CA GLU A 328 -16.18 -25.33 -18.06
C GLU A 328 -16.86 -25.46 -16.69
N THR A 329 -16.11 -25.39 -15.59
CA THR A 329 -16.61 -25.59 -14.22
C THR A 329 -16.07 -24.54 -13.26
N ILE A 330 -16.86 -24.23 -12.24
CA ILE A 330 -16.45 -23.42 -11.09
C ILE A 330 -16.19 -24.33 -9.90
N ASP A 331 -15.03 -24.19 -9.29
CA ASP A 331 -14.68 -24.82 -8.03
C ASP A 331 -14.99 -23.90 -6.86
N THR A 332 -15.70 -24.38 -5.84
CA THR A 332 -15.88 -23.67 -4.57
C THR A 332 -14.77 -24.08 -3.60
N LEU A 333 -13.87 -23.15 -3.30
CA LEU A 333 -12.70 -23.38 -2.43
C LEU A 333 -13.02 -23.21 -0.96
N VAL A 334 -13.82 -22.19 -0.65
CA VAL A 334 -14.31 -21.91 0.71
C VAL A 334 -15.82 -21.65 0.58
N ASN A 335 -16.61 -22.48 1.22
CA ASN A 335 -18.06 -22.34 1.22
C ASN A 335 -18.51 -21.56 2.47
N ALA A 336 -19.06 -20.39 2.30
CA ALA A 336 -19.56 -19.56 3.43
C ALA A 336 -20.98 -19.95 3.90
N ALA A 337 -21.66 -20.84 3.17
CA ALA A 337 -22.98 -21.36 3.56
C ALA A 337 -22.89 -22.70 4.34
N ALA A 338 -21.68 -23.23 4.59
CA ALA A 338 -21.44 -24.49 5.27
C ALA A 338 -21.27 -24.32 6.78
#